data_2f287064f1c9cd4d69b0ff289ee7ca9f
#
_entry.id   2f287064f1c9cd4d69b0ff289ee7ca9f
#
_cell.length_a   1.000
_cell.length_b   1.000
_cell.length_c   1.000
_cell.angle_alpha   90.00
_cell.angle_beta   90.00
_cell.angle_gamma   90.00
#
_symmetry.space_group_name_H-M   'P 1'
#
loop_
_entity.id
_entity.type
_entity.pdbx_description
1 polymer ?
#
loop_
_entity_poly.entity_id
_entity_poly.type
_entity_poly.pdbx_seq_one_letter_code
_entity_poly.pdbx_strand_id
1 'polypeptide(L)'
;MASVFERLLGVPFTHARRREEIESHLRFRAPSDIRATMSENLSHITQKSGALLAAQAIFIVVDTYGIDHGWPRSAMLISILTQILAALLVMLNLRTVYMEIAKTIDDPAELEKESVVQIAALAGVRGARFNVALYLTFLSVVLMGFSALDASIA
;
A
#
# COMPACT_ATOMS: atom_id res chain seq x y z
N MET A 1 -17.70 13.63 -5.43
CA MET A 1 -16.39 14.26 -5.69
C MET A 1 -15.30 13.33 -5.15
N ALA A 2 -14.26 13.02 -5.96
CA ALA A 2 -13.10 12.27 -5.47
C ALA A 2 -12.31 13.17 -4.51
N SER A 3 -11.89 12.63 -3.36
CA SER A 3 -11.01 13.37 -2.46
C SER A 3 -9.66 13.62 -3.14
N VAL A 4 -8.93 14.66 -2.71
CA VAL A 4 -7.58 14.96 -3.23
C VAL A 4 -6.67 13.73 -3.07
N PHE A 5 -6.84 12.99 -1.99
CA PHE A 5 -6.11 11.75 -1.72
C PHE A 5 -6.45 10.62 -2.71
N GLU A 6 -7.72 10.47 -3.12
CA GLU A 6 -8.10 9.47 -4.12
C GLU A 6 -7.47 9.76 -5.49
N ARG A 7 -7.31 11.04 -5.85
CA ARG A 7 -6.64 11.44 -7.09
C ARG A 7 -5.14 11.19 -7.05
N LEU A 8 -4.50 11.48 -5.91
CA LEU A 8 -3.06 11.27 -5.70
C LEU A 8 -2.70 9.76 -5.69
N LEU A 9 -3.54 8.94 -5.12
CA LEU A 9 -3.28 7.52 -4.96
C LEU A 9 -3.83 6.68 -6.12
N GLY A 10 -4.63 7.29 -7.01
CA GLY A 10 -5.24 6.62 -8.17
C GLY A 10 -6.22 5.51 -7.80
N VAL A 11 -6.72 5.50 -6.56
CA VAL A 11 -7.59 4.42 -6.04
C VAL A 11 -8.70 5.02 -5.19
N PRO A 12 -9.98 4.64 -5.39
CA PRO A 12 -11.07 5.09 -4.54
C PRO A 12 -10.96 4.48 -3.13
N PHE A 13 -11.05 5.35 -2.10
CA PHE A 13 -10.98 4.93 -0.69
C PHE A 13 -12.27 4.34 -0.16
N THR A 14 -13.42 4.61 -0.80
CA THR A 14 -14.71 4.16 -0.31
C THR A 14 -15.12 2.85 -0.98
N HIS A 15 -15.57 1.89 -0.16
CA HIS A 15 -16.08 0.59 -0.60
C HIS A 15 -17.21 0.72 -1.64
N ALA A 16 -18.13 1.68 -1.45
CA ALA A 16 -19.26 1.90 -2.34
C ALA A 16 -18.81 2.31 -3.75
N ARG A 17 -17.86 3.23 -3.86
CA ARG A 17 -17.34 3.71 -5.14
C ARG A 17 -16.56 2.64 -5.89
N ARG A 18 -15.80 1.82 -5.15
CA ARG A 18 -15.08 0.70 -5.73
C ARG A 18 -16.05 -0.37 -6.25
N ARG A 19 -17.12 -0.61 -5.51
CA ARG A 19 -18.18 -1.53 -5.93
C ARG A 19 -18.82 -1.09 -7.23
N GLU A 20 -19.18 0.18 -7.35
CA GLU A 20 -19.79 0.77 -8.55
C GLU A 20 -18.87 0.68 -9.78
N GLU A 21 -17.58 0.94 -9.60
CA GLU A 21 -16.56 0.80 -10.64
C GLU A 21 -16.42 -0.67 -11.09
N ILE A 22 -16.38 -1.60 -10.15
CA ILE A 22 -16.27 -3.04 -10.46
C ILE A 22 -17.55 -3.55 -11.13
N GLU A 23 -18.71 -3.15 -10.66
CA GLU A 23 -19.99 -3.49 -11.28
C GLU A 23 -20.09 -2.99 -12.73
N SER A 24 -19.47 -1.84 -13.03
CA SER A 24 -19.35 -1.35 -14.40
C SER A 24 -18.45 -2.26 -15.27
N HIS A 25 -17.36 -2.76 -14.73
CA HIS A 25 -16.45 -3.69 -15.42
C HIS A 25 -17.06 -5.08 -15.62
N LEU A 26 -17.85 -5.57 -14.66
CA LEU A 26 -18.58 -6.84 -14.75
C LEU A 26 -19.60 -6.88 -15.89
N ARG A 27 -20.00 -5.74 -16.45
CA ARG A 27 -20.85 -5.68 -17.64
C ARG A 27 -20.14 -6.09 -18.93
N PHE A 28 -18.79 -6.01 -18.94
CA PHE A 28 -17.98 -6.19 -20.16
C PHE A 28 -17.02 -7.36 -20.08
N ARG A 29 -16.79 -7.95 -18.90
CA ARG A 29 -15.85 -9.04 -18.67
C ARG A 29 -16.45 -10.13 -17.80
N ALA A 30 -16.04 -11.39 -18.04
CA ALA A 30 -16.44 -12.50 -17.20
C ALA A 30 -15.90 -12.31 -15.75
N PRO A 31 -16.67 -12.68 -14.73
CA PRO A 31 -16.24 -12.58 -13.33
C PRO A 31 -14.94 -13.34 -13.04
N SER A 32 -14.75 -14.50 -13.67
CA SER A 32 -13.52 -15.32 -13.57
C SER A 32 -12.26 -14.56 -14.00
N ASP A 33 -12.33 -13.80 -15.10
CA ASP A 33 -11.18 -13.06 -15.63
C ASP A 33 -10.81 -11.89 -14.71
N ILE A 34 -11.82 -11.21 -14.18
CA ILE A 34 -11.61 -10.12 -13.21
C ILE A 34 -11.00 -10.68 -11.93
N ARG A 35 -11.49 -11.83 -11.44
CA ARG A 35 -10.97 -12.50 -10.26
C ARG A 35 -9.51 -12.90 -10.44
N ALA A 36 -9.14 -13.49 -11.58
CA ALA A 36 -7.76 -13.88 -11.89
C ALA A 36 -6.83 -12.65 -11.87
N THR A 37 -7.20 -11.59 -12.58
CA THR A 37 -6.42 -10.33 -12.62
C THR A 37 -6.27 -9.69 -11.23
N MET A 38 -7.33 -9.68 -10.41
CA MET A 38 -7.27 -9.10 -9.06
C MET A 38 -6.45 -9.95 -8.11
N SER A 39 -6.50 -11.29 -8.24
CA SER A 39 -5.66 -12.21 -7.46
C SER A 39 -4.18 -12.01 -7.78
N GLU A 40 -3.83 -11.88 -9.06
CA GLU A 40 -2.49 -11.57 -9.51
C GLU A 40 -2.00 -10.22 -8.96
N ASN A 41 -2.80 -9.17 -9.06
CA ASN A 41 -2.49 -7.86 -8.50
C ASN A 41 -2.26 -7.91 -6.98
N LEU A 42 -3.06 -8.68 -6.24
CA LEU A 42 -2.86 -8.87 -4.80
C LEU A 42 -1.54 -9.57 -4.50
N SER A 43 -1.18 -10.58 -5.28
CA SER A 43 0.10 -11.28 -5.17
C SER A 43 1.28 -10.33 -5.39
N HIS A 44 1.23 -9.53 -6.46
CA HIS A 44 2.23 -8.52 -6.75
C HIS A 44 2.36 -7.45 -5.66
N ILE A 45 1.24 -6.95 -5.12
CA ILE A 45 1.25 -5.98 -4.01
C ILE A 45 1.90 -6.61 -2.78
N THR A 46 1.58 -7.86 -2.47
CA THR A 46 2.17 -8.57 -1.32
C THR A 46 3.68 -8.76 -1.48
N GLN A 47 4.14 -9.19 -2.66
CA GLN A 47 5.56 -9.35 -2.95
C GLN A 47 6.33 -8.03 -2.88
N LYS A 48 5.80 -6.96 -3.51
CA LYS A 48 6.39 -5.62 -3.46
C LYS A 48 6.39 -5.04 -2.05
N SER A 49 5.36 -5.34 -1.25
CA SER A 49 5.29 -4.95 0.16
C SER A 49 6.41 -5.58 0.99
N GLY A 50 6.72 -6.85 0.76
CA GLY A 50 7.84 -7.52 1.42
C GLY A 50 9.20 -6.89 1.06
N ALA A 51 9.42 -6.60 -0.23
CA ALA A 51 10.64 -5.95 -0.70
C ALA A 51 10.79 -4.53 -0.12
N LEU A 52 9.70 -3.75 -0.06
CA LEU A 52 9.71 -2.40 0.52
C LEU A 52 10.01 -2.44 2.01
N LEU A 53 9.48 -3.41 2.75
CA LEU A 53 9.76 -3.58 4.17
C LEU A 53 11.25 -3.88 4.43
N ALA A 54 11.87 -4.73 3.60
CA ALA A 54 13.29 -5.02 3.68
C ALA A 54 14.14 -3.76 3.40
N ALA A 55 13.78 -2.97 2.39
CA ALA A 55 14.46 -1.70 2.08
C ALA A 55 14.35 -0.70 3.25
N GLN A 56 13.18 -0.58 3.87
CA GLN A 56 12.96 0.29 5.03
C GLN A 56 13.84 -0.10 6.22
N ALA A 57 14.03 -1.39 6.48
CA ALA A 57 14.93 -1.86 7.53
C ALA A 57 16.37 -1.42 7.28
N ILE A 58 16.84 -1.48 6.03
CA ILE A 58 18.18 -1.01 5.64
C ILE A 58 18.30 0.51 5.85
N PHE A 59 17.32 1.29 5.43
CA PHE A 59 17.33 2.75 5.58
C PHE A 59 17.34 3.19 7.04
N ILE A 60 16.61 2.50 7.93
CA ILE A 60 16.64 2.77 9.38
C ILE A 60 18.06 2.56 9.94
N VAL A 61 18.77 1.54 9.48
CA VAL A 61 20.16 1.30 9.87
C VAL A 61 21.06 2.43 9.36
N VAL A 62 20.88 2.88 8.13
CA VAL A 62 21.64 4.01 7.57
C VAL A 62 21.37 5.32 8.32
N ASP A 63 20.12 5.60 8.67
CA ASP A 63 19.76 6.78 9.46
C ASP A 63 20.41 6.74 10.86
N THR A 64 20.41 5.56 11.50
CA THR A 64 21.06 5.37 12.81
C THR A 64 22.56 5.59 12.71
N TYR A 65 23.20 5.03 11.67
CA TYR A 65 24.61 5.27 11.37
C TYR A 65 24.91 6.77 11.16
N GLY A 66 24.04 7.47 10.42
CA GLY A 66 24.19 8.91 10.18
C GLY A 66 24.17 9.73 11.47
N ILE A 67 23.31 9.38 12.44
CA ILE A 67 23.27 10.04 13.76
C ILE A 67 24.62 9.92 14.47
N ASP A 68 25.23 8.73 14.43
CA ASP A 68 26.51 8.45 15.08
C ASP A 68 27.68 9.16 14.38
N HIS A 69 27.50 9.55 13.11
CA HIS A 69 28.53 10.23 12.29
C HIS A 69 28.26 11.73 12.07
N GLY A 70 27.45 12.32 12.94
CA GLY A 70 27.28 13.78 12.99
C GLY A 70 26.23 14.35 12.02
N TRP A 71 25.39 13.50 11.41
CA TRP A 71 24.27 13.99 10.62
C TRP A 71 23.22 14.69 11.52
N PRO A 72 22.44 15.65 10.99
CA PRO A 72 21.45 16.39 11.77
C PRO A 72 20.46 15.44 12.47
N ARG A 73 20.60 15.31 13.79
CA ARG A 73 19.83 14.32 14.59
C ARG A 73 18.32 14.44 14.43
N SER A 74 17.81 15.68 14.36
CA SER A 74 16.38 15.92 14.18
C SER A 74 15.85 15.40 12.83
N ALA A 75 16.60 15.61 11.76
CA ALA A 75 16.22 15.12 10.43
C ALA A 75 16.26 13.59 10.37
N MET A 76 17.26 12.96 10.98
CA MET A 76 17.35 11.49 11.03
C MET A 76 16.23 10.86 11.86
N LEU A 77 15.87 11.46 13.00
CA LEU A 77 14.74 10.98 13.80
C LEU A 77 13.41 11.10 13.03
N ILE A 78 13.20 12.19 12.29
CA ILE A 78 12.01 12.33 11.44
C ILE A 78 12.01 11.27 10.33
N SER A 79 13.16 11.01 9.71
CA SER A 79 13.33 9.97 8.70
C SER A 79 12.95 8.58 9.27
N ILE A 80 13.51 8.20 10.42
CA ILE A 80 13.22 6.92 11.09
C ILE A 80 11.73 6.79 11.42
N LEU A 81 11.11 7.83 12.01
CA LEU A 81 9.69 7.81 12.33
C LEU A 81 8.83 7.65 11.08
N THR A 82 9.18 8.32 10.00
CA THR A 82 8.49 8.22 8.71
C THR A 82 8.59 6.81 8.15
N GLN A 83 9.75 6.17 8.27
CA GLN A 83 9.96 4.78 7.82
C GLN A 83 9.21 3.78 8.69
N ILE A 84 9.18 3.97 10.01
CA ILE A 84 8.38 3.12 10.92
C ILE A 84 6.89 3.21 10.54
N LEU A 85 6.38 4.41 10.28
CA LEU A 85 4.98 4.59 9.85
C LEU A 85 4.72 3.89 8.52
N ALA A 86 5.62 4.03 7.56
CA ALA A 86 5.54 3.34 6.27
C ALA A 86 5.58 1.81 6.44
N ALA A 87 6.45 1.30 7.31
CA ALA A 87 6.55 -0.13 7.62
C ALA A 87 5.26 -0.68 8.23
N LEU A 88 4.63 0.06 9.17
CA LEU A 88 3.34 -0.31 9.74
C LEU A 88 2.25 -0.42 8.67
N LEU A 89 2.19 0.52 7.73
CA LEU A 89 1.24 0.46 6.60
C LEU A 89 1.49 -0.77 5.72
N VAL A 90 2.75 -1.10 5.45
CA VAL A 90 3.11 -2.30 4.68
C VAL A 90 2.76 -3.57 5.44
N MET A 91 3.01 -3.64 6.75
CA MET A 91 2.65 -4.79 7.58
C MET A 91 1.13 -5.05 7.58
N LEU A 92 0.31 -3.99 7.54
CA LEU A 92 -1.14 -4.14 7.40
C LEU A 92 -1.54 -4.79 6.06
N ASN A 93 -0.72 -4.68 5.02
CA ASN A 93 -0.96 -5.37 3.74
C ASN A 93 -0.61 -6.86 3.81
N LEU A 94 0.35 -7.23 4.64
CA LEU A 94 0.76 -8.64 4.83
C LEU A 94 -0.18 -9.39 5.77
N ARG A 95 -1.03 -8.68 6.52
CA ARG A 95 -2.01 -9.31 7.40
C ARG A 95 -2.99 -10.14 6.57
N THR A 96 -3.14 -11.40 6.95
CA THR A 96 -4.15 -12.30 6.37
C THR A 96 -5.54 -11.81 6.75
N VAL A 97 -6.35 -11.49 5.76
CA VAL A 97 -7.75 -11.14 5.94
C VAL A 97 -8.57 -12.34 5.50
N TYR A 98 -9.25 -12.98 6.45
CA TYR A 98 -10.26 -13.99 6.13
C TYR A 98 -11.48 -13.27 5.57
N MET A 99 -11.83 -13.57 4.33
CA MET A 99 -13.07 -13.07 3.75
C MET A 99 -14.21 -13.96 4.25
N GLU A 100 -15.10 -13.41 5.04
CA GLU A 100 -16.38 -14.02 5.29
C GLU A 100 -17.24 -13.83 4.04
N ILE A 101 -17.26 -14.84 3.19
CA ILE A 101 -18.24 -14.90 2.10
C ILE A 101 -19.61 -15.05 2.79
N ALA A 102 -20.49 -14.13 2.53
CA ALA A 102 -21.82 -14.11 3.15
C ALA A 102 -22.49 -15.48 2.99
N LYS A 103 -22.68 -16.16 4.12
CA LYS A 103 -23.29 -17.51 4.17
C LYS A 103 -24.76 -17.56 3.73
N THR A 104 -25.31 -16.42 3.33
CA THR A 104 -26.73 -16.22 2.99
C THR A 104 -27.00 -16.11 1.49
N ILE A 105 -25.99 -16.29 0.63
CA ILE A 105 -26.20 -16.21 -0.83
C ILE A 105 -26.33 -17.63 -1.36
N ASP A 106 -27.55 -18.02 -1.71
CA ASP A 106 -27.86 -19.36 -2.25
C ASP A 106 -27.62 -19.46 -3.77
N ASP A 107 -27.56 -18.33 -4.47
CA ASP A 107 -27.29 -18.29 -5.91
C ASP A 107 -25.77 -18.30 -6.20
N PRO A 108 -25.25 -19.34 -6.91
CA PRO A 108 -23.83 -19.43 -7.24
C PRO A 108 -23.31 -18.25 -8.08
N ALA A 109 -24.13 -17.68 -8.96
CA ALA A 109 -23.73 -16.56 -9.80
C ALA A 109 -23.61 -15.26 -8.99
N GLU A 110 -24.50 -15.05 -8.04
CA GLU A 110 -24.45 -13.90 -7.14
C GLU A 110 -23.30 -14.03 -6.14
N LEU A 111 -23.00 -15.23 -5.68
CA LEU A 111 -21.86 -15.56 -4.83
C LEU A 111 -20.53 -15.26 -5.54
N GLU A 112 -20.39 -15.62 -6.81
CA GLU A 112 -19.22 -15.35 -7.61
C GLU A 112 -19.02 -13.84 -7.80
N LYS A 113 -20.07 -13.10 -8.14
CA LYS A 113 -20.04 -11.65 -8.28
C LYS A 113 -19.61 -10.95 -6.98
N GLU A 114 -20.18 -11.34 -5.84
CA GLU A 114 -19.85 -10.76 -4.54
C GLU A 114 -18.38 -11.06 -4.16
N SER A 115 -17.89 -12.27 -4.46
CA SER A 115 -16.49 -12.64 -4.22
C SER A 115 -15.51 -11.76 -5.02
N VAL A 116 -15.82 -11.44 -6.26
CA VAL A 116 -15.03 -10.54 -7.12
C VAL A 116 -15.03 -9.13 -6.54
N VAL A 117 -16.16 -8.62 -6.09
CA VAL A 117 -16.27 -7.29 -5.47
C VAL A 117 -15.41 -7.21 -4.21
N GLN A 118 -15.44 -8.23 -3.35
CA GLN A 118 -14.64 -8.25 -2.12
C GLN A 118 -13.14 -8.32 -2.41
N ILE A 119 -12.70 -9.17 -3.33
CA ILE A 119 -11.28 -9.27 -3.73
C ILE A 119 -10.78 -7.94 -4.30
N ALA A 120 -11.57 -7.30 -5.15
CA ALA A 120 -11.19 -6.04 -5.77
C ALA A 120 -11.18 -4.87 -4.77
N ALA A 121 -12.09 -4.86 -3.80
CA ALA A 121 -12.07 -3.89 -2.71
C ALA A 121 -10.81 -4.06 -1.84
N LEU A 122 -10.45 -5.29 -1.52
CA LEU A 122 -9.22 -5.61 -0.79
C LEU A 122 -7.97 -5.18 -1.56
N ALA A 123 -7.90 -5.46 -2.86
CA ALA A 123 -6.80 -5.05 -3.73
C ALA A 123 -6.65 -3.52 -3.75
N GLY A 124 -7.77 -2.78 -3.83
CA GLY A 124 -7.78 -1.33 -3.79
C GLY A 124 -7.20 -0.77 -2.49
N VAL A 125 -7.67 -1.27 -1.34
CA VAL A 125 -7.18 -0.83 -0.03
C VAL A 125 -5.70 -1.15 0.16
N ARG A 126 -5.25 -2.34 -0.23
CA ARG A 126 -3.84 -2.72 -0.15
C ARG A 126 -2.96 -1.90 -1.08
N GLY A 127 -3.42 -1.63 -2.30
CA GLY A 127 -2.72 -0.76 -3.24
C GLY A 127 -2.56 0.67 -2.72
N ALA A 128 -3.63 1.24 -2.13
CA ALA A 128 -3.57 2.57 -1.53
C ALA A 128 -2.56 2.65 -0.38
N ARG A 129 -2.58 1.67 0.54
CA ARG A 129 -1.61 1.60 1.65
C ARG A 129 -0.18 1.46 1.15
N PHE A 130 0.04 0.63 0.12
CA PHE A 130 1.35 0.46 -0.49
C PHE A 130 1.87 1.77 -1.09
N ASN A 131 1.04 2.50 -1.83
CA ASN A 131 1.43 3.77 -2.43
C ASN A 131 1.76 4.83 -1.36
N VAL A 132 0.97 4.93 -0.28
CA VAL A 132 1.29 5.83 0.83
C VAL A 132 2.63 5.46 1.47
N ALA A 133 2.86 4.17 1.74
CA ALA A 133 4.12 3.70 2.30
C ALA A 133 5.31 4.00 1.38
N LEU A 134 5.14 3.85 0.06
CA LEU A 134 6.16 4.18 -0.93
C LEU A 134 6.52 5.67 -0.92
N TYR A 135 5.51 6.57 -0.87
CA TYR A 135 5.74 8.02 -0.78
C TYR A 135 6.45 8.42 0.52
N LEU A 136 6.05 7.83 1.65
CA LEU A 136 6.72 8.06 2.93
C LEU A 136 8.17 7.59 2.90
N THR A 137 8.44 6.42 2.33
CA THR A 137 9.80 5.91 2.17
C THR A 137 10.63 6.83 1.26
N PHE A 138 10.07 7.29 0.15
CA PHE A 138 10.74 8.24 -0.73
C PHE A 138 11.08 9.56 -0.01
N LEU A 139 10.12 10.12 0.75
CA LEU A 139 10.36 11.32 1.56
C LEU A 139 11.51 11.13 2.55
N SER A 140 11.54 9.98 3.22
CA SER A 140 12.60 9.61 4.16
C SER A 140 13.97 9.55 3.47
N VAL A 141 14.07 8.91 2.29
CA VAL A 141 15.32 8.84 1.52
C VAL A 141 15.80 10.22 1.08
N VAL A 142 14.88 11.11 0.70
CA VAL A 142 15.22 12.50 0.37
C VAL A 142 15.78 13.24 1.59
N LEU A 143 15.14 13.11 2.75
CA LEU A 143 15.65 13.72 4.01
C LEU A 143 17.03 13.19 4.38
N MET A 144 17.26 11.89 4.25
CA MET A 144 18.55 11.25 4.47
C MET A 144 19.62 11.81 3.52
N GLY A 145 19.30 11.92 2.22
CA GLY A 145 20.21 12.44 1.21
C GLY A 145 20.62 13.89 1.48
N PHE A 146 19.68 14.76 1.84
CA PHE A 146 19.99 16.15 2.21
C PHE A 146 20.86 16.24 3.47
N SER A 147 20.58 15.39 4.46
CA SER A 147 21.35 15.38 5.70
C SER A 147 22.79 14.90 5.49
N ALA A 148 23.01 13.93 4.61
CA ALA A 148 24.34 13.47 4.23
C ALA A 148 25.12 14.55 3.49
N LEU A 149 24.46 15.32 2.61
CA LEU A 149 25.07 16.43 1.91
C LEU A 149 25.45 17.56 2.87
N ASP A 150 24.56 17.94 3.79
CA ASP A 150 24.81 18.98 4.78
C ASP A 150 26.04 18.64 5.65
N ALA A 151 26.09 17.39 6.14
CA ALA A 151 27.23 16.92 6.93
C ALA A 151 28.56 16.82 6.13
N SER A 152 28.49 16.73 4.80
CA SER A 152 29.70 16.69 3.95
C SER A 152 30.31 18.07 3.67
N ILE A 153 29.54 19.14 3.91
CA ILE A 153 29.93 20.52 3.63
C ILE A 153 30.39 21.25 4.92
N ALA A 154 29.94 20.76 6.08
CA ALA A 154 30.31 21.31 7.40
C ALA A 154 31.67 20.81 7.87
#